data_79bf1c815971b8228277f55486613993
#
_entry.id   79bf1c815971b8228277f55486613993
#
_cell.length_a   1.000
_cell.length_b   1.000
_cell.length_c   1.000
_cell.angle_alpha   90.00
_cell.angle_beta   90.00
_cell.angle_gamma   90.00
#
_symmetry.space_group_name_H-M   'P 1'
#
loop_
_entity.id
_entity.type
_entity.pdbx_description
1 polymer ?
#
loop_
_entity_poly.entity_id
_entity_poly.type
_entity_poly.pdbx_seq_one_letter_code
_entity_poly.pdbx_strand_id
1 'polypeptide(L)'
;MSHSRLNSVEELVAQYRSEEIRRVKLGVTDIDGVLRGKYVSMEKFESFGDSTSGFCDCILGWDIDDQLYDNVRFTGWHTAFPDALYRLDLSSERRLKEEGNIPYFIGQFVADDGESLHPICPRSRLAKVLDTAKSMGFDAKLAFEYEFFI
;
A
#
# COMPACT_ATOMS: atom_id res chain seq x y z
N MET A 1 21.85 -7.40 13.47
CA MET A 1 21.23 -6.98 12.22
C MET A 1 20.95 -5.50 12.36
N SER A 2 21.59 -4.67 11.55
CA SER A 2 21.46 -3.20 11.58
C SER A 2 20.01 -2.86 11.25
N HIS A 3 19.30 -2.21 12.18
CA HIS A 3 18.06 -1.52 11.86
C HIS A 3 18.44 -0.41 10.87
N SER A 4 18.19 -0.62 9.59
CA SER A 4 18.28 0.46 8.61
C SER A 4 17.33 1.56 9.09
N ARG A 5 17.88 2.74 9.29
CA ARG A 5 17.11 3.96 9.57
C ARG A 5 16.08 4.08 8.44
N LEU A 6 14.80 4.08 8.77
CA LEU A 6 13.77 4.38 7.79
C LEU A 6 14.04 5.80 7.29
N ASN A 7 14.33 5.95 6.01
CA ASN A 7 14.53 7.26 5.41
C ASN A 7 13.21 8.03 5.47
N SER A 8 13.27 9.32 5.74
CA SER A 8 12.09 10.18 5.60
C SER A 8 11.74 10.36 4.11
N VAL A 9 10.50 10.78 3.81
CA VAL A 9 10.13 11.12 2.43
C VAL A 9 11.05 12.20 1.86
N GLU A 10 11.46 13.18 2.65
CA GLU A 10 12.39 14.24 2.24
C GLU A 10 13.76 13.68 1.81
N GLU A 11 14.33 12.75 2.60
CA GLU A 11 15.60 12.09 2.27
C GLU A 11 15.47 11.28 0.98
N LEU A 12 14.37 10.55 0.80
CA LEU A 12 14.09 9.80 -0.41
C LEU A 12 13.92 10.71 -1.64
N VAL A 13 13.20 11.83 -1.49
CA VAL A 13 13.04 12.82 -2.57
C VAL A 13 14.38 13.40 -3.00
N ALA A 14 15.24 13.77 -2.04
CA ALA A 14 16.57 14.28 -2.34
C ALA A 14 17.42 13.25 -3.11
N GLN A 15 17.40 12.00 -2.67
CA GLN A 15 18.06 10.88 -3.35
C GLN A 15 17.51 10.69 -4.77
N TYR A 16 16.20 10.59 -4.94
CA TYR A 16 15.58 10.31 -6.24
C TYR A 16 15.80 11.44 -7.25
N ARG A 17 15.82 12.69 -6.79
CA ARG A 17 16.17 13.83 -7.63
C ARG A 17 17.63 13.75 -8.11
N SER A 18 18.57 13.31 -7.26
CA SER A 18 19.96 13.11 -7.66
C SER A 18 20.14 11.95 -8.65
N GLU A 19 19.22 10.99 -8.65
CA GLU A 19 19.16 9.86 -9.59
C GLU A 19 18.32 10.17 -10.86
N GLU A 20 17.87 11.43 -11.03
CA GLU A 20 17.01 11.87 -12.14
C GLU A 20 15.68 11.11 -12.24
N ILE A 21 15.21 10.50 -11.14
CA ILE A 21 13.91 9.85 -11.04
C ILE A 21 12.81 10.91 -11.09
N ARG A 22 11.86 10.75 -12.00
CA ARG A 22 10.76 11.72 -12.22
C ARG A 22 9.42 11.27 -11.68
N ARG A 23 9.28 10.00 -11.35
CA ARG A 23 8.02 9.41 -10.88
C ARG A 23 8.28 8.26 -9.93
N VAL A 24 7.30 8.00 -9.08
CA VAL A 24 7.26 6.88 -8.13
C VAL A 24 6.04 6.04 -8.43
N LYS A 25 6.13 4.73 -8.34
CA LYS A 25 4.98 3.82 -8.43
C LYS A 25 4.48 3.52 -7.01
N LEU A 26 3.19 3.61 -6.82
CA LEU A 26 2.53 3.31 -5.55
C LEU A 26 1.52 2.19 -5.77
N GLY A 27 1.42 1.27 -4.81
CA GLY A 27 0.42 0.21 -4.84
C GLY A 27 -0.29 0.08 -3.50
N VAL A 28 -1.57 -0.26 -3.54
CA VAL A 28 -2.38 -0.67 -2.40
C VAL A 28 -3.03 -2.00 -2.73
N THR A 29 -3.37 -2.80 -1.74
CA THR A 29 -4.07 -4.07 -1.97
C THR A 29 -5.57 -3.86 -2.05
N ASP A 30 -6.20 -4.46 -3.05
CA ASP A 30 -7.65 -4.61 -3.08
C ASP A 30 -8.15 -5.68 -2.10
N ILE A 31 -9.45 -6.00 -2.11
CA ILE A 31 -10.02 -6.96 -1.17
C ILE A 31 -9.50 -8.39 -1.40
N ASP A 32 -9.11 -8.74 -2.60
CA ASP A 32 -8.55 -10.05 -2.96
C ASP A 32 -7.02 -10.11 -2.78
N GLY A 33 -6.40 -9.01 -2.31
CA GLY A 33 -4.96 -8.89 -2.11
C GLY A 33 -4.17 -8.56 -3.38
N VAL A 34 -4.83 -8.27 -4.49
CA VAL A 34 -4.18 -7.82 -5.73
C VAL A 34 -3.67 -6.40 -5.56
N LEU A 35 -2.46 -6.13 -6.05
CA LEU A 35 -1.87 -4.80 -6.01
C LEU A 35 -2.47 -3.91 -7.10
N ARG A 36 -3.16 -2.87 -6.67
CA ARG A 36 -3.69 -1.79 -7.50
C ARG A 36 -2.80 -0.57 -7.34
N GLY A 37 -2.42 0.04 -8.42
CA GLY A 37 -1.40 1.08 -8.32
C GLY A 37 -1.55 2.22 -9.31
N LYS A 38 -0.75 3.25 -9.04
CA LYS A 38 -0.63 4.43 -9.89
C LYS A 38 0.80 4.96 -9.87
N TYR A 39 1.16 5.68 -10.92
CA TYR A 39 2.36 6.51 -10.91
C TYR A 39 2.02 7.90 -10.38
N VAL A 40 2.91 8.43 -9.57
CA VAL A 40 2.83 9.82 -9.10
C VAL A 40 4.10 10.58 -9.49
N SER A 41 3.99 11.87 -9.74
CA SER A 41 5.16 12.72 -9.95
C SER A 41 5.98 12.87 -8.67
N MET A 42 7.22 13.35 -8.79
CA MET A 42 8.06 13.61 -7.63
C MET A 42 7.45 14.65 -6.71
N GLU A 43 6.81 15.70 -7.27
CA GLU A 43 6.12 16.74 -6.48
C GLU A 43 4.96 16.14 -5.67
N LYS A 44 4.21 15.22 -6.29
CA LYS A 44 3.13 14.51 -5.57
C LYS A 44 3.67 13.59 -4.50
N PHE A 45 4.76 12.86 -4.77
CA PHE A 45 5.41 12.00 -3.78
C PHE A 45 5.93 12.82 -2.59
N GLU A 46 6.60 13.94 -2.85
CA GLU A 46 7.07 14.89 -1.82
C GLU A 46 5.91 15.41 -0.96
N SER A 47 4.74 15.68 -1.57
CA SER A 47 3.56 16.16 -0.84
C SER A 47 2.94 15.14 0.11
N PHE A 48 3.30 13.86 0.03
CA PHE A 48 2.85 12.87 1.03
C PHE A 48 3.47 13.14 2.40
N GLY A 49 4.77 13.49 2.45
CA GLY A 49 5.46 13.64 3.73
C GLY A 49 5.20 12.44 4.64
N ASP A 50 4.91 12.72 5.91
CA ASP A 50 4.46 11.72 6.88
C ASP A 50 2.91 11.61 6.95
N SER A 51 2.21 12.23 5.98
CA SER A 51 0.75 12.31 5.96
C SER A 51 0.10 11.14 5.21
N THR A 52 -1.23 11.11 5.24
CA THR A 52 -2.05 10.21 4.44
C THR A 52 -2.39 10.84 3.10
N SER A 53 -2.79 10.00 2.14
CA SER A 53 -3.34 10.43 0.85
C SER A 53 -4.59 9.62 0.53
N GLY A 54 -5.37 10.07 -0.46
CA GLY A 54 -6.58 9.41 -0.90
C GLY A 54 -6.34 8.37 -2.00
N PHE A 55 -7.06 7.26 -1.90
CA PHE A 55 -7.21 6.26 -2.96
C PHE A 55 -8.66 5.78 -2.96
N CYS A 56 -9.29 5.72 -4.14
CA CYS A 56 -10.69 5.32 -4.23
C CYS A 56 -10.95 4.01 -3.51
N ASP A 57 -11.92 4.00 -2.62
CA ASP A 57 -12.27 2.84 -1.79
C ASP A 57 -12.95 1.71 -2.57
N CYS A 58 -13.34 1.96 -3.83
CA CYS A 58 -13.98 0.97 -4.70
C CYS A 58 -13.20 -0.33 -4.78
N ILE A 59 -11.87 -0.29 -4.70
CA ILE A 59 -11.01 -1.47 -4.75
C ILE A 59 -11.23 -2.43 -3.57
N LEU A 60 -11.86 -1.98 -2.50
CA LEU A 60 -12.26 -2.81 -1.37
C LEU A 60 -13.64 -3.45 -1.56
N GLY A 61 -14.27 -3.22 -2.70
CA GLY A 61 -15.59 -3.71 -3.04
C GLY A 61 -15.70 -4.28 -4.45
N TRP A 62 -14.60 -4.65 -5.10
CA TRP A 62 -14.59 -5.32 -6.39
C TRP A 62 -13.69 -6.56 -6.39
N ASP A 63 -13.82 -7.39 -7.42
CA ASP A 63 -13.01 -8.59 -7.60
C ASP A 63 -11.76 -8.35 -8.47
N ILE A 64 -11.04 -9.44 -8.75
CA ILE A 64 -9.82 -9.41 -9.57
C ILE A 64 -10.09 -8.97 -11.02
N ASP A 65 -11.31 -9.15 -11.52
CA ASP A 65 -11.74 -8.77 -12.87
C ASP A 65 -12.36 -7.36 -12.92
N ASP A 66 -12.18 -6.56 -11.87
CA ASP A 66 -12.70 -5.20 -11.71
C ASP A 66 -14.25 -5.13 -11.70
N GLN A 67 -14.90 -6.22 -11.29
CA GLN A 67 -16.35 -6.26 -11.14
C GLN A 67 -16.75 -5.88 -9.71
N LEU A 68 -17.60 -4.87 -9.60
CA LEU A 68 -18.14 -4.44 -8.30
C LEU A 68 -19.06 -5.52 -7.72
N TYR A 69 -18.89 -5.81 -6.43
CA TYR A 69 -19.81 -6.67 -5.70
C TYR A 69 -21.14 -5.94 -5.42
N ASP A 70 -22.25 -6.59 -5.71
CA ASP A 70 -23.59 -5.99 -5.57
C ASP A 70 -24.06 -5.80 -4.11
N ASN A 71 -23.45 -6.54 -3.16
CA ASN A 71 -23.91 -6.62 -1.77
C ASN A 71 -22.92 -6.06 -0.75
N VAL A 72 -21.95 -5.28 -1.17
CA VAL A 72 -20.96 -4.66 -0.28
C VAL A 72 -21.60 -3.50 0.48
N ARG A 73 -21.36 -3.45 1.77
CA ARG A 73 -21.89 -2.38 2.64
C ARG A 73 -20.94 -1.20 2.80
N PHE A 74 -19.63 -1.46 2.67
CA PHE A 74 -18.60 -0.47 2.93
C PHE A 74 -18.46 0.53 1.78
N THR A 75 -18.41 0.06 0.54
CA THR A 75 -18.24 0.88 -0.66
C THR A 75 -19.20 0.42 -1.76
N GLY A 76 -19.61 1.31 -2.65
CA GLY A 76 -20.53 1.00 -3.74
C GLY A 76 -21.22 2.27 -4.25
N TRP A 77 -22.21 2.08 -5.12
CA TRP A 77 -23.02 3.20 -5.64
C TRP A 77 -23.71 4.02 -4.55
N HIS A 78 -24.05 3.40 -3.43
CA HIS A 78 -24.67 4.06 -2.27
C HIS A 78 -23.74 4.99 -1.49
N THR A 79 -22.43 4.80 -1.60
CA THR A 79 -21.42 5.66 -0.97
C THR A 79 -20.79 6.66 -1.93
N ALA A 80 -21.07 6.54 -3.25
CA ALA A 80 -20.44 7.31 -4.32
C ALA A 80 -18.90 7.15 -4.39
N PHE A 81 -18.37 6.04 -3.88
CA PHE A 81 -16.96 5.66 -3.99
C PHE A 81 -15.97 6.74 -3.54
N PRO A 82 -16.00 7.18 -2.28
CA PRO A 82 -15.07 8.18 -1.79
C PRO A 82 -13.63 7.65 -1.79
N ASP A 83 -12.68 8.55 -1.65
CA ASP A 83 -11.31 8.17 -1.35
C ASP A 83 -11.20 7.71 0.11
N ALA A 84 -10.66 6.51 0.33
CA ALA A 84 -10.19 6.09 1.63
C ALA A 84 -8.74 6.59 1.85
N LEU A 85 -8.41 6.87 3.10
CA LEU A 85 -7.06 7.30 3.45
C LEU A 85 -6.08 6.12 3.40
N TYR A 86 -4.89 6.34 2.85
CA TYR A 86 -3.79 5.39 2.93
C TYR A 86 -2.49 6.08 3.29
N ARG A 87 -1.60 5.32 3.92
CA ARG A 87 -0.25 5.74 4.29
C ARG A 87 0.77 4.86 3.56
N LEU A 88 1.88 5.43 3.11
CA LEU A 88 2.96 4.66 2.51
C LEU A 88 3.78 3.92 3.57
N ASP A 89 4.08 2.67 3.29
CA ASP A 89 5.10 1.92 4.02
C ASP A 89 6.46 2.15 3.34
N LEU A 90 7.23 3.08 3.87
CA LEU A 90 8.54 3.43 3.30
C LEU A 90 9.53 2.26 3.36
N SER A 91 9.34 1.30 4.27
CA SER A 91 10.16 0.10 4.35
C SER A 91 9.92 -0.89 3.20
N SER A 92 8.81 -0.71 2.50
CA SER A 92 8.43 -1.55 1.36
C SER A 92 9.12 -1.17 0.05
N GLU A 93 9.99 -0.16 0.03
CA GLU A 93 10.66 0.27 -1.20
C GLU A 93 11.26 -0.88 -1.99
N ARG A 94 10.98 -0.91 -3.27
CA ARG A 94 11.62 -1.77 -4.27
C ARG A 94 11.94 -0.96 -5.52
N ARG A 95 12.99 -1.35 -6.22
CA ARG A 95 13.36 -0.74 -7.49
C ARG A 95 12.90 -1.62 -8.66
N LEU A 96 12.08 -1.05 -9.52
CA LEU A 96 11.55 -1.74 -10.70
C LEU A 96 12.52 -1.53 -11.86
N LYS A 97 13.45 -2.47 -12.02
CA LYS A 97 14.53 -2.39 -13.02
C LYS A 97 13.99 -2.33 -14.46
N GLU A 98 12.94 -3.10 -14.72
CA GLU A 98 12.27 -3.19 -16.02
C GLU A 98 11.53 -1.91 -16.40
N GLU A 99 11.26 -1.05 -15.42
CA GLU A 99 10.57 0.24 -15.61
C GLU A 99 11.52 1.45 -15.47
N GLY A 100 12.81 1.26 -15.72
CA GLY A 100 13.81 2.33 -15.58
C GLY A 100 14.25 2.57 -14.14
N ASN A 101 14.25 1.53 -13.33
CA ASN A 101 14.71 1.55 -11.93
C ASN A 101 13.92 2.50 -11.02
N ILE A 102 12.65 2.74 -11.36
CA ILE A 102 11.79 3.62 -10.54
C ILE A 102 11.50 3.01 -9.16
N PRO A 103 11.35 3.84 -8.13
CA PRO A 103 10.93 3.40 -6.81
C PRO A 103 9.46 2.93 -6.84
N TYR A 104 9.19 1.86 -6.10
CA TYR A 104 7.86 1.33 -5.87
C TYR A 104 7.63 1.16 -4.38
N PHE A 105 6.49 1.64 -3.88
CA PHE A 105 6.07 1.53 -2.49
C PHE A 105 4.70 0.90 -2.38
N ILE A 106 4.47 0.18 -1.29
CA ILE A 106 3.16 -0.34 -0.93
C ILE A 106 2.54 0.60 0.10
N GLY A 107 1.30 0.99 -0.15
CA GLY A 107 0.47 1.72 0.79
C GLY A 107 -0.41 0.77 1.61
N GLN A 108 -0.83 1.26 2.76
CA GLN A 108 -1.77 0.58 3.64
C GLN A 108 -2.93 1.52 3.93
N PHE A 109 -4.15 1.07 3.70
CA PHE A 109 -5.31 1.84 4.12
C PHE A 109 -5.34 1.97 5.63
N VAL A 110 -5.70 3.16 6.08
CA VAL A 110 -5.88 3.52 7.48
C VAL A 110 -7.31 4.01 7.70
N ALA A 111 -7.76 4.03 8.94
CA ALA A 111 -9.08 4.56 9.28
C ALA A 111 -9.12 6.10 9.09
N ASP A 112 -10.29 6.69 9.25
CA ASP A 112 -10.54 8.13 9.03
C ASP A 112 -9.74 9.04 9.97
N ASP A 113 -9.23 8.50 11.09
CA ASP A 113 -8.29 9.20 11.99
C ASP A 113 -6.88 9.33 11.40
N GLY A 114 -6.61 8.67 10.27
CA GLY A 114 -5.31 8.66 9.59
C GLY A 114 -4.24 7.80 10.25
N GLU A 115 -4.55 7.11 11.33
CA GLU A 115 -3.58 6.36 12.16
C GLU A 115 -3.97 4.90 12.39
N SER A 116 -5.22 4.65 12.78
CA SER A 116 -5.70 3.31 13.11
C SER A 116 -5.75 2.40 11.90
N LEU A 117 -5.62 1.09 12.13
CA LEU A 117 -5.69 0.09 11.07
C LEU A 117 -7.10 0.07 10.44
N HIS A 118 -7.16 0.15 9.12
CA HIS A 118 -8.42 0.09 8.40
C HIS A 118 -9.14 -1.24 8.62
N PRO A 119 -10.47 -1.24 8.89
CA PRO A 119 -11.19 -2.43 9.34
C PRO A 119 -11.27 -3.56 8.31
N ILE A 120 -11.23 -3.24 7.02
CA ILE A 120 -11.37 -4.24 5.94
C ILE A 120 -10.17 -4.35 5.01
N CYS A 121 -9.17 -3.46 5.10
CA CYS A 121 -7.97 -3.56 4.30
C CYS A 121 -7.22 -4.87 4.60
N PRO A 122 -6.93 -5.74 3.61
CA PRO A 122 -6.25 -7.02 3.84
C PRO A 122 -4.90 -6.87 4.52
N ARG A 123 -4.09 -5.88 4.10
CA ARG A 123 -2.79 -5.60 4.72
C ARG A 123 -2.93 -5.18 6.19
N SER A 124 -3.90 -4.32 6.51
CA SER A 124 -4.19 -3.91 7.89
C SER A 124 -4.67 -5.09 8.75
N ARG A 125 -5.47 -5.99 8.17
CA ARG A 125 -5.94 -7.19 8.87
C ARG A 125 -4.79 -8.15 9.17
N LEU A 126 -3.92 -8.37 8.20
CA LEU A 126 -2.72 -9.19 8.39
C LEU A 126 -1.81 -8.61 9.48
N ALA A 127 -1.53 -7.31 9.44
CA ALA A 127 -0.73 -6.63 10.47
C ALA A 127 -1.31 -6.88 11.88
N LYS A 128 -2.62 -6.69 12.05
CA LYS A 128 -3.30 -6.94 13.33
C LYS A 128 -3.16 -8.39 13.81
N VAL A 129 -3.27 -9.36 12.91
CA VAL A 129 -3.12 -10.79 13.25
C VAL A 129 -1.69 -11.09 13.69
N LEU A 130 -0.70 -10.56 12.96
CA LEU A 130 0.71 -10.73 13.30
C LEU A 130 1.07 -10.10 14.65
N ASP A 131 0.54 -8.91 14.94
CA ASP A 131 0.73 -8.25 16.23
C ASP A 131 0.09 -9.06 17.38
N THR A 132 -1.08 -9.63 17.13
CA THR A 132 -1.73 -10.52 18.10
C THR A 132 -0.88 -11.76 18.36
N ALA A 133 -0.40 -12.43 17.30
CA ALA A 133 0.48 -13.59 17.43
C ALA A 133 1.73 -13.26 18.24
N LYS A 134 2.36 -12.10 17.92
CA LYS A 134 3.56 -11.64 18.65
C LYS A 134 3.28 -11.37 20.13
N SER A 135 2.12 -10.79 20.46
CA SER A 135 1.72 -10.56 21.85
C SER A 135 1.52 -11.86 22.63
N MET A 136 1.22 -12.96 21.92
CA MET A 136 1.09 -14.31 22.47
C MET A 136 2.43 -15.07 22.52
N GLY A 137 3.53 -14.44 22.08
CA GLY A 137 4.87 -15.04 22.07
C GLY A 137 5.21 -15.84 20.82
N PHE A 138 4.45 -15.68 19.73
CA PHE A 138 4.71 -16.36 18.45
C PHE A 138 5.29 -15.40 17.41
N ASP A 139 6.34 -15.84 16.74
CA ASP A 139 6.87 -15.19 15.54
C ASP A 139 6.43 -15.97 14.30
N ALA A 140 5.58 -15.36 13.47
CA ALA A 140 5.12 -15.96 12.23
C ALA A 140 6.17 -15.83 11.12
N LYS A 141 6.43 -16.92 10.42
CA LYS A 141 7.25 -16.96 9.20
C LYS A 141 6.41 -17.57 8.08
N LEU A 142 6.30 -16.88 6.98
CA LEU A 142 5.48 -17.25 5.84
C LEU A 142 6.36 -17.26 4.58
N ALA A 143 6.05 -18.16 3.65
CA ALA A 143 6.63 -18.22 2.32
C ALA A 143 5.51 -18.51 1.31
N PHE A 144 5.72 -18.11 0.06
CA PHE A 144 4.85 -18.46 -1.05
C PHE A 144 5.54 -19.51 -1.90
N GLU A 145 4.79 -20.53 -2.31
CA GLU A 145 5.18 -21.50 -3.33
C GLU A 145 4.35 -21.22 -4.58
N TYR A 146 5.03 -20.91 -5.69
CA TYR A 146 4.37 -20.67 -6.97
C TYR A 146 4.44 -21.91 -7.82
N GLU A 147 3.28 -22.47 -8.16
CA GLU A 147 3.17 -23.61 -9.06
C GLU A 147 2.48 -23.17 -10.35
N PHE A 148 3.01 -23.57 -11.50
CA PHE A 148 2.45 -23.23 -12.79
C PHE A 148 2.76 -24.32 -13.82
N PHE A 149 1.92 -24.41 -14.83
CA PHE A 149 2.11 -25.29 -15.99
C PHE A 149 2.60 -24.45 -17.17
N ILE A 150 3.52 -25.06 -17.98
CA ILE A 150 4.08 -24.46 -19.20
C ILE A 150 3.47 -25.15 -20.40
#